data_6f6b85bca0c0402090240654db99caa2
#
_entry.id   6f6b85bca0c0402090240654db99caa2
#
_cell.length_a   1.000
_cell.length_b   1.000
_cell.length_c   1.000
_cell.angle_alpha   90.00
_cell.angle_beta   90.00
_cell.angle_gamma   90.00
#
_symmetry.space_group_name_H-M   'P 1'
#
loop_
_entity.id
_entity.type
_entity.pdbx_description
1 polymer ?
#
loop_
_entity_poly.entity_id
_entity_poly.type
_entity_poly.pdbx_seq_one_letter_code
_entity_poly.pdbx_strand_id
1 'polypeptide(L)'
;MLSQAWQVGLDIQSNRICALAAQRRRNGWQLRHWWQQTLPQAVLREGSLEQPEVLTHALRQWRVQLPRHICLRIALPAQRVLQHLMPMPDARLKEPARGDYITRQGLKQFPLDSQTLALDYRQSPPDSAALLLTAARQQELQQWLHCLRQANLRPQVVDITPCALHMMAFAAGVPAEAGLLHRLDREWLWTAPRRTAFAYGILPEGDASQALAAMHAACPSIGEHPIYYSSVVDEPPPQGCLPWSPFSAFNQLRPPLPRLPGAFVLAGGLALRSGDR
;
A
#
# COMPACT_ATOMS: atom_id res chain seq x y z
N MET A 1 -28.99 14.48 -2.21
CA MET A 1 -27.62 14.24 -1.73
C MET A 1 -26.96 13.24 -2.66
N LEU A 2 -25.94 13.63 -3.42
CA LEU A 2 -25.18 12.70 -4.23
C LEU A 2 -24.50 11.70 -3.29
N SER A 3 -24.81 10.41 -3.43
CA SER A 3 -24.16 9.35 -2.67
C SER A 3 -22.68 9.40 -2.98
N GLN A 4 -21.84 9.64 -1.97
CA GLN A 4 -20.39 9.63 -2.15
C GLN A 4 -19.95 8.25 -2.66
N ALA A 5 -19.16 8.22 -3.74
CA ALA A 5 -18.68 6.98 -4.35
C ALA A 5 -17.96 6.08 -3.33
N TRP A 6 -18.05 4.77 -3.52
CA TRP A 6 -17.28 3.83 -2.70
C TRP A 6 -15.80 4.02 -2.98
N GLN A 7 -15.02 4.13 -1.94
CA GLN A 7 -13.57 4.07 -2.01
C GLN A 7 -13.15 2.61 -1.88
N VAL A 8 -12.49 2.12 -2.90
CA VAL A 8 -12.15 0.70 -3.01
C VAL A 8 -10.64 0.56 -3.06
N GLY A 9 -10.09 -0.15 -2.08
CA GLY A 9 -8.70 -0.59 -2.10
C GLY A 9 -8.63 -2.03 -2.57
N LEU A 10 -7.74 -2.29 -3.50
CA LEU A 10 -7.48 -3.61 -4.06
C LEU A 10 -6.02 -3.96 -3.84
N ASP A 11 -5.79 -4.99 -3.05
CA ASP A 11 -4.48 -5.59 -2.77
C ASP A 11 -4.37 -6.92 -3.50
N ILE A 12 -3.30 -7.06 -4.28
CA ILE A 12 -3.01 -8.25 -5.08
C ILE A 12 -1.69 -8.83 -4.60
N GLN A 13 -1.76 -10.03 -4.07
CA GLN A 13 -0.61 -10.81 -3.60
C GLN A 13 -0.37 -12.02 -4.52
N SER A 14 0.67 -12.81 -4.24
CA SER A 14 1.03 -13.95 -5.10
C SER A 14 -0.15 -14.89 -5.36
N ASN A 15 -0.81 -15.38 -4.31
CA ASN A 15 -1.87 -16.38 -4.41
C ASN A 15 -3.23 -15.87 -3.95
N ARG A 16 -3.35 -14.57 -3.68
CA ARG A 16 -4.53 -14.01 -3.02
C ARG A 16 -4.84 -12.62 -3.54
N ILE A 17 -6.10 -12.33 -3.64
CA ILE A 17 -6.60 -10.97 -3.86
C ILE A 17 -7.47 -10.61 -2.68
N CYS A 18 -7.27 -9.43 -2.12
CA CYS A 18 -8.12 -8.84 -1.09
C CYS A 18 -8.61 -7.47 -1.54
N ALA A 19 -9.89 -7.22 -1.36
CA ALA A 19 -10.46 -5.91 -1.64
C ALA A 19 -11.34 -5.46 -0.48
N LEU A 20 -11.31 -4.16 -0.21
CA LEU A 20 -12.12 -3.54 0.80
C LEU A 20 -12.74 -2.26 0.25
N ALA A 21 -14.04 -2.12 0.40
CA ALA A 21 -14.77 -0.92 0.01
C ALA A 21 -15.27 -0.16 1.24
N ALA A 22 -14.93 1.11 1.32
CA ALA A 22 -15.29 2.03 2.36
C ALA A 22 -16.09 3.21 1.81
N GLN A 23 -16.93 3.80 2.64
CA GLN A 23 -17.64 5.02 2.32
C GLN A 23 -17.51 6.01 3.47
N ARG A 24 -17.09 7.25 3.17
CA ARG A 24 -17.04 8.31 4.16
C ARG A 24 -18.46 8.76 4.50
N ARG A 25 -18.77 8.82 5.77
CA ARG A 25 -20.03 9.31 6.32
C ARG A 25 -19.76 10.45 7.32
N ARG A 26 -20.82 11.12 7.76
CA ARG A 26 -20.71 12.21 8.74
C ARG A 26 -19.98 11.78 10.02
N ASN A 27 -20.21 10.56 10.46
CA ASN A 27 -19.68 10.01 11.71
C ASN A 27 -18.45 9.09 11.50
N GLY A 28 -17.72 9.21 10.38
CA GLY A 28 -16.53 8.41 10.12
C GLY A 28 -16.66 7.45 8.93
N TRP A 29 -15.88 6.39 8.95
CA TRP A 29 -15.87 5.41 7.87
C TRP A 29 -16.89 4.30 8.09
N GLN A 30 -17.58 3.94 7.02
CA GLN A 30 -18.47 2.80 6.94
C GLN A 30 -17.86 1.74 6.04
N LEU A 31 -17.73 0.49 6.52
CA LEU A 31 -17.41 -0.67 5.71
C LEU A 31 -18.61 -1.00 4.82
N ARG A 32 -18.40 -1.04 3.49
CA ARG A 32 -19.46 -1.31 2.51
C ARG A 32 -19.40 -2.71 1.97
N HIS A 33 -18.19 -3.19 1.70
CA HIS A 33 -17.94 -4.50 1.11
C HIS A 33 -16.52 -4.94 1.43
N TRP A 34 -16.32 -6.24 1.55
CA TRP A 34 -15.02 -6.87 1.53
C TRP A 34 -15.09 -8.11 0.65
N TRP A 35 -13.99 -8.43 0.02
CA TRP A 35 -13.87 -9.59 -0.84
C TRP A 35 -12.46 -10.15 -0.77
N GLN A 36 -12.40 -11.48 -0.77
CA GLN A 36 -11.14 -12.22 -0.78
C GLN A 36 -11.28 -13.41 -1.71
N GLN A 37 -10.25 -13.65 -2.51
CA GLN A 37 -10.17 -14.82 -3.37
C GLN A 37 -8.77 -15.39 -3.34
N THR A 38 -8.66 -16.69 -3.06
CA THR A 38 -7.44 -17.46 -3.30
C THR A 38 -7.38 -17.81 -4.78
N LEU A 39 -6.22 -17.63 -5.38
CA LEU A 39 -5.99 -17.90 -6.79
C LEU A 39 -5.48 -19.34 -6.98
N PRO A 40 -5.82 -20.00 -8.10
CA PRO A 40 -5.42 -21.38 -8.36
C PRO A 40 -3.90 -21.53 -8.55
N GLN A 41 -3.23 -20.46 -8.92
CA GLN A 41 -1.78 -20.38 -9.08
C GLN A 41 -1.28 -18.99 -8.75
N ALA A 42 0.02 -18.87 -8.46
CA ALA A 42 0.65 -17.60 -8.18
C ALA A 42 0.58 -16.65 -9.39
N VAL A 43 0.03 -15.46 -9.18
CA VAL A 43 -0.03 -14.42 -10.23
C VAL A 43 1.15 -13.47 -10.15
N LEU A 44 1.80 -13.38 -8.99
CA LEU A 44 3.01 -12.58 -8.78
C LEU A 44 4.18 -13.50 -8.43
N ARG A 45 5.35 -13.16 -8.96
CA ARG A 45 6.63 -13.71 -8.56
C ARG A 45 7.59 -12.56 -8.26
N GLU A 46 8.08 -12.51 -7.02
CA GLU A 46 8.92 -11.40 -6.55
C GLU A 46 8.30 -10.02 -6.86
N GLY A 47 6.98 -9.90 -6.69
CA GLY A 47 6.20 -8.70 -6.98
C GLY A 47 5.94 -8.43 -8.48
N SER A 48 6.51 -9.19 -9.41
CA SER A 48 6.26 -9.07 -10.84
C SER A 48 4.98 -9.81 -11.25
N LEU A 49 4.16 -9.21 -12.10
CA LEU A 49 2.93 -9.83 -12.61
C LEU A 49 3.27 -10.83 -13.73
N GLU A 50 3.14 -12.13 -13.44
CA GLU A 50 3.46 -13.20 -14.39
C GLU A 50 2.22 -13.84 -15.02
N GLN A 51 1.07 -13.82 -14.33
CA GLN A 51 -0.17 -14.45 -14.80
C GLN A 51 -1.30 -13.44 -14.93
N PRO A 52 -1.21 -12.47 -15.85
CA PRO A 52 -2.20 -11.40 -16.01
C PRO A 52 -3.60 -11.92 -16.39
N GLU A 53 -3.68 -13.04 -17.11
CA GLU A 53 -4.95 -13.62 -17.54
C GLU A 53 -5.76 -14.20 -16.37
N VAL A 54 -5.06 -14.94 -15.48
CA VAL A 54 -5.67 -15.51 -14.26
C VAL A 54 -6.19 -14.38 -13.36
N LEU A 55 -5.36 -13.35 -13.17
CA LEU A 55 -5.75 -12.17 -12.41
C LEU A 55 -6.94 -11.45 -13.04
N THR A 56 -6.90 -11.21 -14.35
CA THR A 56 -7.98 -10.54 -15.08
C THR A 56 -9.30 -11.30 -14.95
N HIS A 57 -9.27 -12.64 -15.05
CA HIS A 57 -10.45 -13.47 -14.90
C HIS A 57 -11.08 -13.31 -13.51
N ALA A 58 -10.30 -13.44 -12.45
CA ALA A 58 -10.77 -13.28 -11.08
C ALA A 58 -11.34 -11.87 -10.83
N LEU A 59 -10.66 -10.84 -11.31
CA LEU A 59 -11.10 -9.46 -11.17
C LEU A 59 -12.39 -9.14 -11.93
N ARG A 60 -12.62 -9.76 -13.10
CA ARG A 60 -13.90 -9.64 -13.84
C ARG A 60 -15.07 -10.19 -13.03
N GLN A 61 -14.89 -11.35 -12.41
CA GLN A 61 -15.92 -11.96 -11.55
C GLN A 61 -16.25 -11.08 -10.35
N TRP A 62 -15.24 -10.46 -9.77
CA TRP A 62 -15.43 -9.53 -8.65
C TRP A 62 -16.06 -8.21 -9.09
N ARG A 63 -15.70 -7.66 -10.26
CA ARG A 63 -16.18 -6.36 -10.75
C ARG A 63 -17.72 -6.27 -10.79
N VAL A 64 -18.41 -7.36 -11.09
CA VAL A 64 -19.88 -7.38 -11.16
C VAL A 64 -20.55 -7.19 -9.80
N GLN A 65 -19.83 -7.41 -8.70
CA GLN A 65 -20.33 -7.21 -7.33
C GLN A 65 -20.23 -5.75 -6.88
N LEU A 66 -19.55 -4.90 -7.63
CA LEU A 66 -19.30 -3.51 -7.28
C LEU A 66 -20.29 -2.56 -7.97
N PRO A 67 -20.60 -1.42 -7.36
CA PRO A 67 -21.36 -0.36 -8.00
C PRO A 67 -20.70 0.12 -9.30
N ARG A 68 -21.48 0.75 -10.16
CA ARG A 68 -20.98 1.30 -11.43
C ARG A 68 -19.85 2.31 -11.19
N HIS A 69 -20.01 3.20 -10.23
CA HIS A 69 -19.05 4.25 -9.89
C HIS A 69 -18.34 3.94 -8.59
N ILE A 70 -17.05 3.73 -8.67
CA ILE A 70 -16.14 3.49 -7.55
C ILE A 70 -14.90 4.34 -7.72
N CYS A 71 -14.23 4.62 -6.61
CA CYS A 71 -12.90 5.22 -6.56
C CYS A 71 -11.91 4.10 -6.24
N LEU A 72 -11.30 3.53 -7.28
CA LEU A 72 -10.40 2.37 -7.12
C LEU A 72 -8.97 2.84 -6.86
N ARG A 73 -8.32 2.20 -5.90
CA ARG A 73 -6.91 2.39 -5.57
C ARG A 73 -6.22 1.05 -5.45
N ILE A 74 -5.01 0.98 -5.98
CA ILE A 74 -4.15 -0.20 -5.94
C ILE A 74 -2.79 0.17 -5.39
N ALA A 75 -1.98 -0.83 -5.07
CA ALA A 75 -0.57 -0.65 -4.74
C ALA A 75 0.31 -1.56 -5.59
N LEU A 76 1.46 -1.04 -5.99
CA LEU A 76 2.55 -1.87 -6.50
C LEU A 76 3.25 -2.53 -5.31
N PRO A 77 3.70 -3.79 -5.47
CA PRO A 77 4.56 -4.45 -4.50
C PRO A 77 5.83 -3.63 -4.22
N ALA A 78 6.24 -3.57 -2.97
CA ALA A 78 7.39 -2.77 -2.55
C ALA A 78 8.69 -3.17 -3.24
N GLN A 79 8.84 -4.43 -3.67
CA GLN A 79 10.00 -4.93 -4.42
C GLN A 79 10.13 -4.34 -5.81
N ARG A 80 9.06 -3.78 -6.37
CA ARG A 80 9.01 -3.27 -7.75
C ARG A 80 9.17 -1.76 -7.85
N VAL A 81 9.51 -1.11 -6.74
CA VAL A 81 9.73 0.33 -6.68
C VAL A 81 11.11 0.64 -6.13
N LEU A 82 11.67 1.73 -6.63
CA LEU A 82 12.92 2.30 -6.13
C LEU A 82 12.58 3.61 -5.44
N GLN A 83 13.28 3.90 -4.36
CA GLN A 83 13.12 5.17 -3.64
C GLN A 83 14.45 5.89 -3.48
N HIS A 84 14.39 7.22 -3.55
CA HIS A 84 15.54 8.09 -3.34
C HIS A 84 15.09 9.39 -2.66
N LEU A 85 15.92 9.91 -1.76
CA LEU A 85 15.67 11.21 -1.15
C LEU A 85 16.39 12.29 -1.96
N MET A 86 15.66 13.31 -2.37
CA MET A 86 16.18 14.48 -3.09
C MET A 86 15.94 15.73 -2.24
N PRO A 87 16.91 16.67 -2.17
CA PRO A 87 16.68 17.95 -1.51
C PRO A 87 15.49 18.70 -2.15
N MET A 88 14.75 19.41 -1.29
CA MET A 88 13.66 20.27 -1.77
C MET A 88 14.21 21.31 -2.76
N PRO A 89 13.58 21.48 -3.94
CA PRO A 89 13.98 22.52 -4.87
C PRO A 89 13.72 23.93 -4.28
N ASP A 90 14.40 24.94 -4.85
CA ASP A 90 14.22 26.33 -4.44
C ASP A 90 12.73 26.73 -4.41
N ALA A 91 12.29 27.35 -3.32
CA ALA A 91 10.89 27.76 -3.13
C ALA A 91 10.40 28.81 -4.16
N ARG A 92 11.32 29.47 -4.86
CA ARG A 92 11.02 30.39 -5.95
C ARG A 92 10.54 29.68 -7.22
N LEU A 93 10.89 28.40 -7.35
CA LEU A 93 10.44 27.59 -8.49
C LEU A 93 8.97 27.21 -8.31
N LYS A 94 8.11 27.71 -9.18
CA LYS A 94 6.66 27.46 -9.17
C LYS A 94 6.26 26.39 -10.18
N GLU A 95 5.05 25.84 -10.02
CA GLU A 95 4.47 24.95 -11.02
C GLU A 95 4.18 25.69 -12.34
N PRO A 96 4.37 25.06 -13.51
CA PRO A 96 4.78 23.65 -13.72
C PRO A 96 6.30 23.42 -13.67
N ALA A 97 7.13 24.47 -13.74
CA ALA A 97 8.58 24.36 -13.81
C ALA A 97 9.20 23.60 -12.62
N ARG A 98 8.56 23.67 -11.45
CA ARG A 98 8.96 22.90 -10.26
C ARG A 98 8.82 21.39 -10.50
N GLY A 99 7.67 20.95 -10.99
CA GLY A 99 7.41 19.55 -11.32
C GLY A 99 8.37 19.02 -12.39
N ASP A 100 8.61 19.81 -13.44
CA ASP A 100 9.57 19.47 -14.51
C ASP A 100 11.01 19.34 -13.99
N TYR A 101 11.40 20.23 -13.08
CA TYR A 101 12.71 20.17 -12.43
C TYR A 101 12.86 18.91 -11.60
N ILE A 102 11.88 18.63 -10.71
CA ILE A 102 11.89 17.45 -9.85
C ILE A 102 11.96 16.19 -10.69
N THR A 103 11.13 16.08 -11.73
CA THR A 103 11.12 14.92 -12.63
C THR A 103 12.47 14.72 -13.31
N ARG A 104 13.02 15.76 -13.92
CA ARG A 104 14.32 15.66 -14.63
C ARG A 104 15.49 15.35 -13.70
N GLN A 105 15.55 15.97 -12.53
CA GLN A 105 16.62 15.71 -11.57
C GLN A 105 16.41 14.39 -10.82
N GLY A 106 15.16 14.09 -10.50
CA GLY A 106 14.78 12.86 -9.80
C GLY A 106 15.09 11.60 -10.62
N LEU A 107 14.76 11.59 -11.91
CA LEU A 107 15.05 10.44 -12.78
C LEU A 107 16.55 10.12 -12.88
N LYS A 108 17.43 11.12 -12.74
CA LYS A 108 18.88 10.91 -12.74
C LYS A 108 19.41 10.21 -11.49
N GLN A 109 18.60 10.15 -10.41
CA GLN A 109 19.00 9.51 -9.16
C GLN A 109 18.90 7.99 -9.20
N PHE A 110 18.25 7.43 -10.22
CA PHE A 110 18.03 5.99 -10.32
C PHE A 110 19.01 5.36 -11.35
N PRO A 111 19.54 4.15 -11.06
CA PRO A 111 20.49 3.45 -11.92
C PRO A 111 19.81 2.77 -13.12
N LEU A 112 18.79 3.40 -13.69
CA LEU A 112 18.01 2.89 -14.81
C LEU A 112 17.78 3.99 -15.83
N ASP A 113 17.50 3.60 -17.08
CA ASP A 113 17.17 4.56 -18.12
C ASP A 113 15.93 5.38 -17.73
N SER A 114 16.08 6.67 -17.69
CA SER A 114 15.05 7.64 -17.32
C SER A 114 13.77 7.53 -18.16
N GLN A 115 13.87 7.10 -19.41
CA GLN A 115 12.72 6.92 -20.31
C GLN A 115 11.88 5.67 -19.96
N THR A 116 12.44 4.77 -19.17
CA THR A 116 11.78 3.52 -18.75
C THR A 116 11.10 3.61 -17.39
N LEU A 117 11.20 4.75 -16.72
CA LEU A 117 10.68 4.96 -15.36
C LEU A 117 9.45 5.85 -15.34
N ALA A 118 8.48 5.46 -14.53
CA ALA A 118 7.43 6.33 -13.99
C ALA A 118 7.90 6.85 -12.63
N LEU A 119 7.84 8.16 -12.42
CA LEU A 119 8.27 8.82 -11.19
C LEU A 119 7.10 9.52 -10.53
N ASP A 120 7.02 9.37 -9.22
CA ASP A 120 6.19 10.19 -8.33
C ASP A 120 7.04 10.72 -7.18
N TYR A 121 6.59 11.81 -6.53
CA TYR A 121 7.32 12.39 -5.41
C TYR A 121 6.39 12.95 -4.35
N ARG A 122 6.85 12.91 -3.10
CA ARG A 122 6.14 13.49 -1.98
C ARG A 122 7.12 14.01 -0.92
N GLN A 123 6.67 14.94 -0.13
CA GLN A 123 7.36 15.34 1.09
C GLN A 123 7.08 14.32 2.20
N SER A 124 8.13 13.77 2.79
CA SER A 124 7.98 12.76 3.86
C SER A 124 9.16 12.81 4.83
N PRO A 125 8.91 13.12 6.11
CA PRO A 125 7.64 13.60 6.70
C PRO A 125 7.19 14.96 6.12
N PRO A 126 5.97 15.44 6.38
CA PRO A 126 5.40 16.64 5.74
C PRO A 126 6.25 17.91 5.84
N ASP A 127 7.02 18.07 6.91
CA ASP A 127 7.87 19.25 7.14
C ASP A 127 9.35 18.99 6.78
N SER A 128 9.64 17.89 6.09
CA SER A 128 11.00 17.55 5.67
C SER A 128 11.55 18.56 4.64
N ALA A 129 12.84 18.86 4.74
CA ALA A 129 13.57 19.60 3.71
C ALA A 129 13.92 18.74 2.47
N ALA A 130 13.39 17.52 2.39
CA ALA A 130 13.64 16.58 1.32
C ALA A 130 12.32 16.04 0.72
N LEU A 131 12.40 15.69 -0.55
CA LEU A 131 11.37 14.95 -1.28
C LEU A 131 11.75 13.46 -1.33
N LEU A 132 10.80 12.61 -1.03
CA LEU A 132 10.91 11.19 -1.29
C LEU A 132 10.43 10.92 -2.71
N LEU A 133 11.36 10.54 -3.57
CA LEU A 133 11.08 10.11 -4.94
C LEU A 133 10.75 8.62 -4.91
N THR A 134 9.74 8.22 -5.67
CA THR A 134 9.37 6.82 -5.88
C THR A 134 9.32 6.55 -7.36
N ALA A 135 10.11 5.61 -7.84
CA ALA A 135 10.16 5.24 -9.25
C ALA A 135 9.77 3.77 -9.44
N ALA A 136 9.02 3.51 -10.49
CA ALA A 136 8.65 2.16 -10.93
C ALA A 136 8.96 2.01 -12.42
N ARG A 137 9.19 0.78 -12.89
CA ARG A 137 9.33 0.51 -14.32
C ARG A 137 8.00 0.81 -15.03
N GLN A 138 8.04 1.69 -16.00
CA GLN A 138 6.84 2.11 -16.74
C GLN A 138 6.15 0.93 -17.42
N GLN A 139 6.92 -0.01 -17.96
CA GLN A 139 6.37 -1.21 -18.59
C GLN A 139 5.57 -2.06 -17.59
N GLU A 140 6.09 -2.26 -16.38
CA GLU A 140 5.39 -3.02 -15.34
C GLU A 140 4.11 -2.30 -14.91
N LEU A 141 4.18 -1.00 -14.66
CA LEU A 141 3.00 -0.20 -14.35
C LEU A 141 1.94 -0.30 -15.45
N GLN A 142 2.33 -0.23 -16.72
CA GLN A 142 1.40 -0.37 -17.84
C GLN A 142 0.80 -1.77 -17.94
N GLN A 143 1.56 -2.82 -17.62
CA GLN A 143 1.05 -4.19 -17.56
C GLN A 143 -0.05 -4.34 -16.49
N TRP A 144 0.18 -3.80 -15.28
CA TRP A 144 -0.83 -3.75 -14.22
C TRP A 144 -2.09 -3.00 -14.66
N LEU A 145 -1.92 -1.79 -15.19
CA LEU A 145 -3.04 -0.98 -15.66
C LEU A 145 -3.81 -1.62 -16.82
N HIS A 146 -3.11 -2.33 -17.70
CA HIS A 146 -3.74 -3.08 -18.80
C HIS A 146 -4.60 -4.23 -18.25
N CYS A 147 -4.06 -5.05 -17.35
CA CYS A 147 -4.77 -6.15 -16.70
C CYS A 147 -6.07 -5.66 -16.03
N LEU A 148 -5.99 -4.58 -15.25
CA LEU A 148 -7.15 -3.98 -14.60
C LEU A 148 -8.17 -3.44 -15.59
N ARG A 149 -7.74 -2.76 -16.64
CA ARG A 149 -8.63 -2.28 -17.72
C ARG A 149 -9.40 -3.42 -18.40
N GLN A 150 -8.73 -4.55 -18.63
CA GLN A 150 -9.36 -5.76 -19.17
C GLN A 150 -10.47 -6.30 -18.25
N ALA A 151 -10.39 -6.04 -16.95
CA ALA A 151 -11.42 -6.37 -15.97
C ALA A 151 -12.45 -5.25 -15.74
N ASN A 152 -12.50 -4.21 -16.59
CA ASN A 152 -13.33 -3.01 -16.40
C ASN A 152 -13.08 -2.30 -15.06
N LEU A 153 -11.84 -2.30 -14.62
CA LEU A 153 -11.35 -1.59 -13.45
C LEU A 153 -10.37 -0.50 -13.88
N ARG A 154 -10.57 0.72 -13.38
CA ARG A 154 -9.71 1.87 -13.67
C ARG A 154 -9.27 2.50 -12.36
N PRO A 155 -8.04 2.25 -11.90
CA PRO A 155 -7.54 2.88 -10.68
C PRO A 155 -7.35 4.38 -10.89
N GLN A 156 -7.74 5.16 -9.91
CA GLN A 156 -7.45 6.59 -9.81
C GLN A 156 -6.11 6.84 -9.12
N VAL A 157 -5.67 5.89 -8.31
CA VAL A 157 -4.40 5.98 -7.59
C VAL A 157 -3.68 4.63 -7.67
N VAL A 158 -2.39 4.70 -7.95
CA VAL A 158 -1.45 3.61 -7.79
C VAL A 158 -0.45 4.02 -6.71
N ASP A 159 -0.50 3.36 -5.57
CA ASP A 159 0.40 3.59 -4.44
C ASP A 159 1.41 2.44 -4.32
N ILE A 160 2.07 2.31 -3.21
CA ILE A 160 2.95 1.20 -2.85
C ILE A 160 2.47 0.52 -1.56
N THR A 161 2.73 -0.78 -1.42
CA THR A 161 2.24 -1.55 -0.28
C THR A 161 2.65 -1.00 1.10
N PRO A 162 3.88 -0.46 1.32
CA PRO A 162 4.24 0.14 2.61
C PRO A 162 3.39 1.37 2.98
N CYS A 163 3.02 2.16 1.97
CA CYS A 163 2.15 3.32 2.20
C CYS A 163 0.73 2.92 2.56
N ALA A 164 0.21 1.86 1.92
CA ALA A 164 -1.07 1.29 2.29
C ALA A 164 -1.08 0.78 3.75
N LEU A 165 0.01 0.11 4.17
CA LEU A 165 0.18 -0.33 5.56
C LEU A 165 0.15 0.86 6.54
N HIS A 166 0.91 1.92 6.26
CA HIS A 166 0.93 3.15 7.06
C HIS A 166 -0.46 3.81 7.17
N MET A 167 -1.17 3.90 6.05
CA MET A 167 -2.51 4.51 6.02
C MET A 167 -3.52 3.71 6.83
N MET A 168 -3.45 2.38 6.77
CA MET A 168 -4.36 1.55 7.56
C MET A 168 -4.07 1.66 9.05
N ALA A 169 -2.81 1.60 9.44
CA ALA A 169 -2.38 1.77 10.83
C ALA A 169 -2.81 3.14 11.38
N PHE A 170 -2.65 4.20 10.60
CA PHE A 170 -3.15 5.54 10.96
C PHE A 170 -4.65 5.55 11.20
N ALA A 171 -5.41 5.03 10.24
CA ALA A 171 -6.86 5.02 10.32
C ALA A 171 -7.38 4.15 11.46
N ALA A 172 -6.66 3.08 11.82
CA ALA A 172 -6.98 2.19 12.94
C ALA A 172 -6.54 2.72 14.31
N GLY A 173 -5.91 3.91 14.38
CA GLY A 173 -5.47 4.52 15.62
C GLY A 173 -4.16 3.95 16.20
N VAL A 174 -3.37 3.23 15.40
CA VAL A 174 -2.04 2.78 15.83
C VAL A 174 -1.15 4.01 16.09
N PRO A 175 -0.39 4.06 17.19
CA PRO A 175 0.47 5.20 17.52
C PRO A 175 1.47 5.54 16.40
N ALA A 176 1.79 6.83 16.25
CA ALA A 176 2.67 7.29 15.18
C ALA A 176 4.14 6.89 15.39
N GLU A 177 4.50 6.61 16.63
CA GLU A 177 5.81 6.15 17.08
C GLU A 177 6.03 4.65 16.88
N ALA A 178 4.95 3.91 16.63
CA ALA A 178 5.01 2.47 16.50
C ALA A 178 5.60 2.04 15.15
N GLY A 179 6.44 1.02 15.19
CA GLY A 179 6.82 0.26 14.01
C GLY A 179 5.69 -0.69 13.58
N LEU A 180 5.65 -1.01 12.30
CA LEU A 180 4.65 -1.93 11.77
C LEU A 180 5.33 -3.15 11.15
N LEU A 181 4.85 -4.32 11.51
CA LEU A 181 5.25 -5.59 10.92
C LEU A 181 4.01 -6.28 10.35
N HIS A 182 4.03 -6.56 9.07
CA HIS A 182 2.93 -7.23 8.37
C HIS A 182 3.41 -8.51 7.70
N ARG A 183 2.84 -9.64 8.11
CA ARG A 183 3.10 -10.95 7.52
C ARG A 183 2.24 -11.12 6.27
N LEU A 184 2.88 -11.25 5.13
CA LEU A 184 2.30 -11.70 3.86
C LEU A 184 2.40 -13.23 3.76
N ASP A 185 1.87 -13.84 2.69
CA ASP A 185 1.90 -15.31 2.55
C ASP A 185 3.34 -15.88 2.64
N ARG A 186 4.30 -15.23 1.97
CA ARG A 186 5.70 -15.70 1.87
C ARG A 186 6.73 -14.62 2.16
N GLU A 187 6.33 -13.51 2.73
CA GLU A 187 7.18 -12.36 2.93
C GLU A 187 6.79 -11.62 4.19
N TRP A 188 7.73 -10.87 4.72
CA TRP A 188 7.53 -9.92 5.79
C TRP A 188 7.68 -8.50 5.25
N LEU A 189 6.68 -7.68 5.42
CA LEU A 189 6.73 -6.25 5.17
C LEU A 189 6.85 -5.53 6.52
N TRP A 190 7.91 -4.78 6.71
CA TRP A 190 8.01 -3.87 7.84
C TRP A 190 8.07 -2.42 7.38
N THR A 191 7.62 -1.51 8.23
CA THR A 191 7.75 -0.07 8.01
C THR A 191 8.20 0.63 9.29
N ALA A 192 9.02 1.67 9.12
CA ALA A 192 9.43 2.56 10.18
C ALA A 192 8.23 3.32 10.78
N PRO A 193 8.38 3.87 12.01
CA PRO A 193 7.38 4.75 12.61
C PRO A 193 7.02 5.93 11.69
N ARG A 194 5.74 6.31 11.67
CA ARG A 194 5.23 7.40 10.81
C ARG A 194 5.82 8.78 11.13
N ARG A 195 6.41 8.96 12.33
CA ARG A 195 7.09 10.19 12.73
C ARG A 195 8.55 10.28 12.29
N THR A 196 9.11 9.18 11.82
CA THR A 196 10.48 9.15 11.29
C THR A 196 10.49 9.31 9.78
N ALA A 197 11.66 9.40 9.18
CA ALA A 197 11.81 9.31 7.73
C ALA A 197 11.18 8.01 7.24
N PHE A 198 10.47 8.07 6.11
CA PHE A 198 9.82 6.90 5.55
C PHE A 198 10.85 5.85 5.14
N ALA A 199 10.80 4.71 5.81
CA ALA A 199 11.63 3.54 5.51
C ALA A 199 10.81 2.27 5.64
N TYR A 200 11.13 1.29 4.84
CA TYR A 200 10.51 -0.02 4.86
C TYR A 200 11.48 -1.09 4.37
N GLY A 201 11.14 -2.33 4.61
CA GLY A 201 11.83 -3.46 4.01
C GLY A 201 10.89 -4.63 3.77
N ILE A 202 11.30 -5.47 2.82
CA ILE A 202 10.68 -6.75 2.55
C ILE A 202 11.74 -7.83 2.76
N LEU A 203 11.34 -8.86 3.50
CA LEU A 203 12.17 -10.06 3.67
C LEU A 203 11.39 -11.26 3.17
N PRO A 204 12.07 -12.21 2.49
CA PRO A 204 11.46 -13.46 2.09
C PRO A 204 11.00 -14.26 3.32
N GLU A 205 10.26 -15.31 3.09
CA GLU A 205 9.79 -16.24 4.12
C GLU A 205 10.95 -16.70 5.02
N GLY A 206 10.77 -16.50 6.32
CA GLY A 206 11.74 -16.79 7.35
C GLY A 206 11.17 -16.52 8.73
N ASP A 207 12.01 -16.58 9.75
CA ASP A 207 11.59 -16.27 11.11
C ASP A 207 11.30 -14.76 11.28
N ALA A 208 10.25 -14.45 12.04
CA ALA A 208 9.89 -13.08 12.42
C ALA A 208 11.06 -12.31 13.09
N SER A 209 11.95 -13.01 13.79
CA SER A 209 13.14 -12.43 14.40
C SER A 209 14.06 -11.75 13.38
N GLN A 210 14.19 -12.31 12.17
CA GLN A 210 14.99 -11.73 11.09
C GLN A 210 14.37 -10.43 10.57
N ALA A 211 13.04 -10.39 10.43
CA ALA A 211 12.32 -9.20 10.01
C ALA A 211 12.42 -8.09 11.07
N LEU A 212 12.31 -8.44 12.33
CA LEU A 212 12.49 -7.51 13.45
C LEU A 212 13.93 -7.00 13.52
N ALA A 213 14.93 -7.87 13.36
CA ALA A 213 16.33 -7.47 13.34
C ALA A 213 16.65 -6.50 12.20
N ALA A 214 16.13 -6.77 10.98
CA ALA A 214 16.29 -5.89 9.84
C ALA A 214 15.63 -4.52 10.05
N MET A 215 14.45 -4.51 10.67
CA MET A 215 13.73 -3.28 11.02
C MET A 215 14.50 -2.46 12.07
N HIS A 216 15.02 -3.08 13.13
CA HIS A 216 15.85 -2.42 14.15
C HIS A 216 17.16 -1.89 13.55
N ALA A 217 17.81 -2.63 12.67
CA ALA A 217 19.03 -2.19 11.99
C ALA A 217 18.78 -0.96 11.10
N ALA A 218 17.63 -0.93 10.39
CA ALA A 218 17.26 0.19 9.53
C ALA A 218 16.74 1.42 10.32
N CYS A 219 16.14 1.18 11.49
CA CYS A 219 15.51 2.20 12.32
C CYS A 219 15.93 2.04 13.79
N PRO A 220 17.16 2.41 14.16
CA PRO A 220 17.66 2.27 15.55
C PRO A 220 16.80 2.97 16.60
N SER A 221 16.13 4.06 16.22
CA SER A 221 15.21 4.83 17.07
C SER A 221 13.92 4.09 17.46
N ILE A 222 13.65 2.94 16.86
CA ILE A 222 12.45 2.14 17.18
C ILE A 222 12.60 1.34 18.47
N GLY A 223 13.84 1.17 18.98
CA GLY A 223 14.21 0.19 20.02
C GLY A 223 13.34 0.18 21.29
N GLU A 224 12.71 1.28 21.66
CA GLU A 224 11.85 1.39 22.85
C GLU A 224 10.35 1.51 22.49
N HIS A 225 10.01 1.59 21.21
CA HIS A 225 8.63 1.77 20.77
C HIS A 225 7.95 0.43 20.45
N PRO A 226 6.63 0.33 20.67
CA PRO A 226 5.89 -0.88 20.35
C PRO A 226 5.89 -1.17 18.87
N ILE A 227 5.97 -2.46 18.52
CA ILE A 227 5.80 -2.94 17.15
C ILE A 227 4.40 -3.55 17.04
N TYR A 228 3.63 -3.04 16.10
CA TYR A 228 2.28 -3.52 15.82
C TYR A 228 2.31 -4.54 14.68
N TYR A 229 1.69 -5.68 14.95
CA TYR A 229 1.69 -6.84 14.06
C TYR A 229 0.34 -7.10 13.43
N SER A 230 0.35 -7.42 12.14
CA SER A 230 -0.80 -7.94 11.40
C SER A 230 -0.37 -9.04 10.43
N SER A 231 -1.27 -9.97 10.12
CA SER A 231 -0.94 -11.14 9.30
C SER A 231 -2.07 -11.50 8.35
N VAL A 232 -1.70 -11.99 7.17
CA VAL A 232 -2.63 -12.67 6.24
C VAL A 232 -2.70 -14.17 6.51
N VAL A 233 -1.90 -14.66 7.44
CA VAL A 233 -1.86 -16.07 7.89
C VAL A 233 -2.44 -16.14 9.30
N ASP A 234 -3.12 -17.23 9.61
CA ASP A 234 -3.67 -17.49 10.96
C ASP A 234 -2.56 -18.02 11.87
N GLU A 235 -1.85 -17.09 12.50
CA GLU A 235 -0.73 -17.36 13.38
C GLU A 235 -0.71 -16.38 14.56
N PRO A 236 -0.14 -16.75 15.72
CA PRO A 236 0.01 -15.82 16.83
C PRO A 236 1.02 -14.71 16.47
N PRO A 237 0.88 -13.51 17.09
CA PRO A 237 1.85 -12.45 16.91
C PRO A 237 3.23 -12.90 17.43
N PRO A 238 4.33 -12.46 16.78
CA PRO A 238 5.68 -12.67 17.28
C PRO A 238 5.85 -12.09 18.69
N GLN A 239 6.77 -12.66 19.47
CA GLN A 239 7.04 -12.18 20.81
C GLN A 239 7.41 -10.68 20.82
N GLY A 240 6.78 -9.92 21.70
CA GLY A 240 6.99 -8.48 21.83
C GLY A 240 6.19 -7.63 20.81
N CYS A 241 5.44 -8.25 19.90
CA CYS A 241 4.58 -7.54 18.95
C CYS A 241 3.13 -7.48 19.43
N LEU A 242 2.47 -6.35 19.18
CA LEU A 242 1.08 -6.11 19.55
C LEU A 242 0.16 -6.34 18.34
N PRO A 243 -0.85 -7.21 18.47
CA PRO A 243 -1.81 -7.42 17.39
C PRO A 243 -2.75 -6.21 17.26
N TRP A 244 -3.21 -5.95 16.04
CA TRP A 244 -4.20 -4.93 15.74
C TRP A 244 -5.13 -5.35 14.60
N SER A 245 -6.25 -4.66 14.47
CA SER A 245 -7.23 -4.96 13.45
C SER A 245 -7.49 -3.74 12.55
N PRO A 246 -7.51 -3.90 11.21
CA PRO A 246 -7.88 -2.82 10.30
C PRO A 246 -9.34 -2.38 10.49
N PHE A 247 -10.19 -3.24 11.06
CA PHE A 247 -11.60 -2.90 11.27
C PHE A 247 -11.83 -1.88 12.40
N SER A 248 -10.83 -1.62 13.25
CA SER A 248 -10.89 -0.54 14.24
C SER A 248 -11.04 0.86 13.61
N ALA A 249 -10.68 1.01 12.32
CA ALA A 249 -10.86 2.26 11.58
C ALA A 249 -12.31 2.58 11.19
N PHE A 250 -13.22 1.63 11.35
CA PHE A 250 -14.59 1.76 10.87
C PHE A 250 -15.57 1.98 12.02
N ASN A 251 -16.33 3.06 11.95
CA ASN A 251 -17.40 3.35 12.91
C ASN A 251 -18.65 2.50 12.66
N GLN A 252 -18.81 2.00 11.44
CA GLN A 252 -19.93 1.14 11.05
C GLN A 252 -19.40 -0.08 10.30
N LEU A 253 -19.59 -1.23 10.89
CA LEU A 253 -19.25 -2.53 10.31
C LEU A 253 -20.51 -3.19 9.74
N ARG A 254 -20.32 -4.06 8.76
CA ARG A 254 -21.38 -4.87 8.15
C ARG A 254 -21.04 -6.34 8.25
N PRO A 255 -21.57 -7.06 9.24
CA PRO A 255 -21.38 -8.51 9.37
C PRO A 255 -21.95 -9.30 8.18
N PRO A 256 -21.42 -10.49 7.88
CA PRO A 256 -20.30 -11.12 8.58
C PRO A 256 -18.96 -10.46 8.23
N LEU A 257 -18.06 -10.40 9.22
CA LEU A 257 -16.68 -9.93 9.01
C LEU A 257 -15.77 -11.10 8.59
N PRO A 258 -14.66 -10.85 7.92
CA PRO A 258 -13.72 -11.90 7.53
C PRO A 258 -13.06 -12.51 8.77
N ARG A 259 -12.74 -13.81 8.69
CA ARG A 259 -12.08 -14.55 9.77
C ARG A 259 -10.69 -14.04 10.11
N LEU A 260 -9.96 -13.56 9.07
CA LEU A 260 -8.61 -13.00 9.18
C LEU A 260 -8.64 -11.51 8.85
N PRO A 261 -8.83 -10.64 9.83
CA PRO A 261 -8.84 -9.19 9.62
C PRO A 261 -7.54 -8.68 9.00
N GLY A 262 -6.39 -9.23 9.38
CA GLY A 262 -5.07 -8.84 8.89
C GLY A 262 -4.91 -8.95 7.37
N ALA A 263 -5.62 -9.87 6.72
CA ALA A 263 -5.62 -10.01 5.26
C ALA A 263 -6.13 -8.76 4.51
N PHE A 264 -6.84 -7.87 5.20
CA PHE A 264 -7.43 -6.66 4.62
C PHE A 264 -6.68 -5.37 4.99
N VAL A 265 -5.52 -5.48 5.61
CA VAL A 265 -4.73 -4.32 6.04
C VAL A 265 -4.32 -3.45 4.85
N LEU A 266 -3.74 -4.04 3.81
CA LEU A 266 -3.29 -3.29 2.64
C LEU A 266 -4.48 -2.75 1.83
N ALA A 267 -5.48 -3.59 1.56
CA ALA A 267 -6.71 -3.16 0.88
C ALA A 267 -7.44 -2.06 1.66
N GLY A 268 -7.49 -2.16 2.99
CA GLY A 268 -8.06 -1.14 3.86
C GLY A 268 -7.32 0.19 3.78
N GLY A 269 -6.00 0.16 3.86
CA GLY A 269 -5.17 1.36 3.74
C GLY A 269 -5.35 2.08 2.41
N LEU A 270 -5.44 1.33 1.33
CA LEU A 270 -5.76 1.88 0.00
C LEU A 270 -7.17 2.50 -0.03
N ALA A 271 -8.17 1.82 0.53
CA ALA A 271 -9.54 2.34 0.56
C ALA A 271 -9.66 3.64 1.39
N LEU A 272 -8.90 3.75 2.49
CA LEU A 272 -8.98 4.89 3.40
C LEU A 272 -8.00 6.01 3.08
N ARG A 273 -7.10 5.83 2.11
CA ARG A 273 -6.16 6.85 1.67
C ARG A 273 -6.90 8.12 1.26
N SER A 274 -6.44 9.27 1.72
CA SER A 274 -6.93 10.56 1.20
C SER A 274 -6.59 10.68 -0.28
N GLY A 275 -7.46 11.31 -1.07
CA GLY A 275 -7.14 11.67 -2.45
C GLY A 275 -5.96 12.65 -2.51
N ASP A 276 -5.15 12.55 -3.54
CA ASP A 276 -4.16 13.57 -3.85
C ASP A 276 -4.92 14.87 -4.19
N ARG A 277 -4.59 15.97 -3.52
CA ARG A 277 -5.15 17.31 -3.74
C ARG A 277 -4.34 18.05 -4.77
#